data_53258d266e10d12f603a10295490531f
#
_entry.id   53258d266e10d12f603a10295490531f
#
_cell.length_a   1.000
_cell.length_b   1.000
_cell.length_c   1.000
_cell.angle_alpha   90.00
_cell.angle_beta   90.00
_cell.angle_gamma   90.00
#
_symmetry.space_group_name_H-M   'P 1'
#
loop_
_entity.id
_entity.type
_entity.pdbx_description
1 polymer ?
#
loop_
_entity_poly.entity_id
_entity_poly.type
_entity_poly.pdbx_seq_one_letter_code
_entity_poly.pdbx_strand_id
1 'polypeptide(L)'
;MRPPVSVLLQLFQTMASRLPFPLCPPLRAARNELCRGLHLAFRLAATHRRTVVLEPCMEATEGRISVRLPKGVHWGRPVDVPLPPSLADSGWRGGRPRPITVTPQRRAAANVWFLHHGREALCLRLELSGTVELLRYRPLSGAWTRC
;
A
#
# COMPACT_ATOMS: atom_id res chain seq x y z
N MET A 1 11.77 -16.81 11.42
CA MET A 1 10.47 -16.39 12.00
C MET A 1 10.11 -15.02 11.46
N ARG A 2 8.92 -14.86 10.95
CA ARG A 2 8.50 -13.57 10.40
C ARG A 2 8.12 -12.63 11.55
N PRO A 3 8.47 -11.32 11.48
CA PRO A 3 8.00 -10.37 12.47
C PRO A 3 6.48 -10.25 12.41
N PRO A 4 5.81 -10.01 13.53
CA PRO A 4 4.38 -9.77 13.53
C PRO A 4 4.04 -8.52 12.70
N VAL A 5 2.85 -8.50 12.11
CA VAL A 5 2.39 -7.39 11.27
C VAL A 5 2.44 -6.05 12.01
N SER A 6 2.19 -6.06 13.33
CA SER A 6 2.30 -4.86 14.16
C SER A 6 3.71 -4.26 14.16
N VAL A 7 4.74 -5.10 14.11
CA VAL A 7 6.14 -4.65 14.04
C VAL A 7 6.43 -4.01 12.68
N LEU A 8 5.93 -4.61 11.59
CA LEU A 8 6.05 -4.03 10.26
C LEU A 8 5.37 -2.66 10.19
N LEU A 9 4.18 -2.55 10.74
CA LEU A 9 3.44 -1.28 10.78
C LEU A 9 4.21 -0.21 11.56
N GLN A 10 4.78 -0.56 12.71
CA GLN A 10 5.61 0.36 13.50
C GLN A 10 6.86 0.78 12.75
N LEU A 11 7.52 -0.13 12.03
CA LEU A 11 8.68 0.19 11.21
C LEU A 11 8.32 1.19 10.12
N PHE A 12 7.21 1.01 9.42
CA PHE A 12 6.76 1.96 8.41
C PHE A 12 6.48 3.33 9.01
N GLN A 13 5.81 3.40 10.15
CA GLN A 13 5.54 4.67 10.82
C GLN A 13 6.82 5.36 11.28
N THR A 14 7.77 4.61 11.83
CA THR A 14 9.05 5.15 12.27
C THR A 14 9.87 5.66 11.10
N MET A 15 9.94 4.90 10.01
CA MET A 15 10.65 5.31 8.80
C MET A 15 10.04 6.57 8.20
N ALA A 16 8.72 6.65 8.14
CA ALA A 16 8.01 7.80 7.62
C ALA A 16 8.29 9.08 8.43
N SER A 17 8.39 8.97 9.76
CA SER A 17 8.67 10.10 10.63
C SER A 17 10.12 10.63 10.52
N ARG A 18 11.03 9.82 9.97
CA ARG A 18 12.43 10.22 9.76
C ARG A 18 12.70 10.89 8.43
N LEU A 19 11.73 10.95 7.54
CA LEU A 19 11.90 11.60 6.24
C LEU A 19 12.08 13.11 6.43
N PRO A 20 13.07 13.73 5.74
CA PRO A 20 13.31 15.17 5.85
C PRO A 20 12.14 15.99 5.33
N PHE A 21 11.31 15.40 4.46
CA PHE A 21 10.11 16.03 3.92
C PHE A 21 8.93 15.10 4.13
N PRO A 22 8.00 15.43 5.04
CA PRO A 22 6.83 14.59 5.27
C PRO A 22 5.93 14.53 4.04
N LEU A 23 5.16 13.46 3.95
CA LEU A 23 4.08 13.38 2.97
C LEU A 23 3.10 14.53 3.19
N CYS A 24 2.49 15.01 2.10
CA CYS A 24 1.36 15.93 2.22
C CYS A 24 0.25 15.28 3.05
N PRO A 25 -0.55 16.07 3.80
CA PRO A 25 -1.55 15.50 4.70
C PRO A 25 -2.50 14.49 4.07
N PRO A 26 -3.04 14.68 2.85
CA PRO A 26 -3.90 13.67 2.23
C PRO A 26 -3.19 12.34 2.00
N LEU A 27 -1.96 12.35 1.50
CA LEU A 27 -1.21 11.12 1.28
C LEU A 27 -0.78 10.45 2.59
N ARG A 28 -0.51 11.23 3.62
CA ARG A 28 -0.23 10.69 4.95
C ARG A 28 -1.44 9.94 5.50
N ALA A 29 -2.62 10.52 5.37
CA ALA A 29 -3.86 9.86 5.77
C ALA A 29 -4.12 8.59 4.96
N ALA A 30 -3.88 8.63 3.66
CA ALA A 30 -3.99 7.46 2.79
C ALA A 30 -3.02 6.35 3.19
N ARG A 31 -1.76 6.69 3.47
CA ARG A 31 -0.78 5.73 3.96
C ARG A 31 -1.24 5.06 5.25
N ASN A 32 -1.75 5.84 6.18
CA ASN A 32 -2.24 5.30 7.45
C ASN A 32 -3.43 4.34 7.23
N GLU A 33 -4.32 4.67 6.30
CA GLU A 33 -5.44 3.79 5.93
C GLU A 33 -4.96 2.49 5.28
N LEU A 34 -3.97 2.55 4.40
CA LEU A 34 -3.36 1.36 3.80
C LEU A 34 -2.76 0.45 4.87
N CYS A 35 -1.97 1.03 5.77
CA CYS A 35 -1.33 0.27 6.85
C CYS A 35 -2.37 -0.34 7.79
N ARG A 36 -3.41 0.41 8.14
CA ARG A 36 -4.50 -0.08 8.97
C ARG A 36 -5.22 -1.25 8.32
N GLY A 37 -5.55 -1.12 7.04
CA GLY A 37 -6.25 -2.16 6.29
C GLY A 37 -5.44 -3.44 6.19
N LEU A 38 -4.15 -3.32 5.86
CA LEU A 38 -3.24 -4.47 5.78
C LEU A 38 -3.10 -5.16 7.14
N HIS A 39 -2.86 -4.38 8.19
CA HIS A 39 -2.73 -4.92 9.54
C HIS A 39 -3.98 -5.69 9.94
N LEU A 40 -5.16 -5.11 9.71
CA LEU A 40 -6.43 -5.75 10.03
C LEU A 40 -6.63 -7.03 9.21
N ALA A 41 -6.31 -7.02 7.92
CA ALA A 41 -6.45 -8.19 7.06
C ALA A 41 -5.57 -9.36 7.53
N PHE A 42 -4.30 -9.08 7.82
CA PHE A 42 -3.38 -10.11 8.31
C PHE A 42 -3.81 -10.65 9.68
N ARG A 43 -4.23 -9.76 10.56
CA ARG A 43 -4.69 -10.14 11.89
C ARG A 43 -5.94 -11.02 11.84
N LEU A 44 -6.95 -10.63 11.06
CA LEU A 44 -8.18 -11.40 10.93
C LEU A 44 -7.94 -12.75 10.26
N ALA A 45 -7.09 -12.81 9.24
CA ALA A 45 -6.74 -14.07 8.58
C ALA A 45 -6.09 -15.04 9.57
N ALA A 46 -5.16 -14.56 10.38
CA ALA A 46 -4.49 -15.38 11.39
C ALA A 46 -5.43 -15.80 12.52
N THR A 47 -6.23 -14.87 13.05
CA THR A 47 -7.10 -15.10 14.19
C THR A 47 -8.24 -16.07 13.85
N HIS A 48 -8.87 -15.87 12.70
CA HIS A 48 -10.03 -16.69 12.29
C HIS A 48 -9.67 -17.86 11.39
N ARG A 49 -8.38 -18.04 11.08
CA ARG A 49 -7.86 -19.11 10.24
C ARG A 49 -8.60 -19.23 8.91
N ARG A 50 -8.82 -18.08 8.28
CA ARG A 50 -9.51 -18.00 6.98
C ARG A 50 -8.83 -16.98 6.07
N THR A 51 -9.08 -17.11 4.78
CA THR A 51 -8.65 -16.12 3.81
C THR A 51 -9.44 -14.83 3.97
N VAL A 52 -8.76 -13.71 3.98
CA VAL A 52 -9.35 -12.36 4.06
C VAL A 52 -8.98 -11.58 2.82
N VAL A 53 -9.95 -10.86 2.28
CA VAL A 53 -9.76 -10.02 1.10
C VAL A 53 -9.79 -8.56 1.52
N LEU A 54 -8.72 -7.84 1.20
CA LEU A 54 -8.63 -6.40 1.36
C LEU A 54 -8.90 -5.75 0.01
N GLU A 55 -9.96 -4.97 -0.07
CA GLU A 55 -10.38 -4.34 -1.32
C GLU A 55 -9.97 -2.88 -1.38
N PRO A 56 -9.45 -2.44 -2.54
CA PRO A 56 -9.37 -1.02 -2.84
C PRO A 56 -10.81 -0.51 -3.01
N CYS A 57 -11.29 0.25 -2.04
CA CYS A 57 -12.70 0.60 -2.00
C CYS A 57 -13.03 1.69 -3.01
N MET A 58 -13.88 1.35 -3.96
CA MET A 58 -14.64 2.32 -4.73
C MET A 58 -16.07 2.44 -4.20
N GLU A 59 -16.59 1.38 -3.59
CA GLU A 59 -17.88 1.34 -2.89
C GLU A 59 -17.81 0.36 -1.71
N ALA A 60 -18.51 0.68 -0.64
CA ALA A 60 -18.51 -0.17 0.54
C ALA A 60 -19.29 -1.47 0.27
N THR A 61 -18.62 -2.59 0.36
CA THR A 61 -19.23 -3.92 0.25
C THR A 61 -19.22 -4.58 1.63
N GLU A 62 -20.36 -5.09 2.08
CA GLU A 62 -20.44 -5.78 3.37
C GLU A 62 -19.56 -7.03 3.43
N GLY A 63 -18.96 -7.28 4.57
CA GLY A 63 -18.18 -8.48 4.85
C GLY A 63 -16.76 -8.50 4.33
N ARG A 64 -16.28 -7.39 3.76
CA ARG A 64 -14.91 -7.26 3.27
C ARG A 64 -14.22 -6.07 3.90
N ILE A 65 -12.91 -6.19 4.09
CA ILE A 65 -12.11 -5.06 4.56
C ILE A 65 -11.85 -4.16 3.35
N SER A 66 -12.11 -2.88 3.52
CA SER A 66 -11.94 -1.89 2.45
C SER A 66 -10.97 -0.80 2.91
N VAL A 67 -10.18 -0.31 1.95
CA VAL A 67 -9.37 0.88 2.13
C VAL A 67 -10.07 2.05 1.46
N ARG A 68 -10.48 3.04 2.25
CA ARG A 68 -11.07 4.28 1.74
C ARG A 68 -10.02 5.35 1.63
N LEU A 69 -9.91 5.93 0.45
CA LEU A 69 -8.99 7.04 0.25
C LEU A 69 -9.60 8.36 0.76
N PRO A 70 -8.78 9.21 1.39
CA PRO A 70 -9.21 10.54 1.77
C PRO A 70 -9.60 11.38 0.54
N LYS A 71 -10.35 12.45 0.79
CA LYS A 71 -10.69 13.39 -0.28
C LYS A 71 -9.44 13.93 -0.96
N GLY A 72 -9.44 13.92 -2.28
CA GLY A 72 -8.34 14.41 -3.10
C GLY A 72 -7.27 13.38 -3.41
N VAL A 73 -7.33 12.19 -2.81
CA VAL A 73 -6.44 11.08 -3.14
C VAL A 73 -7.16 10.12 -4.08
N HIS A 74 -6.48 9.72 -5.14
CA HIS A 74 -7.05 8.87 -6.18
C HIS A 74 -6.22 7.62 -6.38
N TRP A 75 -6.88 6.52 -6.73
CA TRP A 75 -6.21 5.31 -7.15
C TRP A 75 -5.55 5.53 -8.51
N GLY A 76 -4.39 4.95 -8.66
CA GLY A 76 -3.66 4.95 -9.91
C GLY A 76 -2.39 5.78 -9.87
N ARG A 77 -1.65 5.71 -10.96
CA ARG A 77 -0.40 6.45 -11.17
C ARG A 77 -0.67 7.58 -12.17
N PRO A 78 -0.29 8.82 -11.85
CA PRO A 78 -0.39 9.89 -12.85
C PRO A 78 0.42 9.55 -14.10
N VAL A 79 -0.07 10.00 -15.27
CA VAL A 79 0.52 9.66 -16.57
C VAL A 79 1.99 10.09 -16.68
N ASP A 80 2.33 11.22 -16.08
CA ASP A 80 3.67 11.80 -16.12
C ASP A 80 4.59 11.31 -14.99
N VAL A 81 4.10 10.45 -14.10
CA VAL A 81 4.92 9.85 -13.05
C VAL A 81 5.49 8.52 -13.55
N PRO A 82 6.81 8.34 -13.58
CA PRO A 82 7.42 7.09 -14.04
C PRO A 82 7.14 5.95 -13.07
N LEU A 83 7.29 4.71 -13.55
CA LEU A 83 7.26 3.55 -12.67
C LEU A 83 8.48 3.54 -11.74
N PRO A 84 8.33 3.03 -10.50
CA PRO A 84 9.50 2.74 -9.67
C PRO A 84 10.49 1.83 -10.41
N PRO A 85 11.80 2.03 -10.26
CA PRO A 85 12.79 1.19 -10.95
C PRO A 85 12.62 -0.31 -10.71
N SER A 86 12.18 -0.69 -9.51
CA SER A 86 11.93 -2.09 -9.15
C SER A 86 10.78 -2.72 -9.93
N LEU A 87 9.92 -1.92 -10.56
CA LEU A 87 8.77 -2.39 -11.35
C LEU A 87 8.97 -2.24 -12.85
N ALA A 88 9.97 -1.46 -13.27
CA ALA A 88 10.18 -1.14 -14.69
C ALA A 88 10.39 -2.41 -15.54
N ASP A 89 11.09 -3.41 -15.00
CA ASP A 89 11.41 -4.65 -15.69
C ASP A 89 10.47 -5.82 -15.35
N SER A 90 9.46 -5.59 -14.51
CA SER A 90 8.58 -6.66 -14.04
C SER A 90 7.45 -7.02 -15.00
N GLY A 91 7.27 -6.27 -16.10
CA GLY A 91 6.15 -6.44 -17.00
C GLY A 91 4.83 -5.90 -16.46
N TRP A 92 4.85 -5.25 -15.30
CA TRP A 92 3.65 -4.62 -14.75
C TRP A 92 3.21 -3.46 -15.64
N ARG A 93 1.95 -3.48 -16.05
CA ARG A 93 1.44 -2.52 -17.05
C ARG A 93 0.45 -1.51 -16.49
N GLY A 94 0.20 -1.56 -15.19
CA GLY A 94 -0.79 -0.70 -14.57
C GLY A 94 -2.19 -1.29 -14.65
N GLY A 95 -3.18 -0.42 -14.43
CA GLY A 95 -4.56 -0.79 -14.38
C GLY A 95 -5.19 -0.49 -13.03
N ARG A 96 -6.40 -0.95 -12.84
CA ARG A 96 -7.10 -0.78 -11.56
C ARG A 96 -6.41 -1.60 -10.47
N PRO A 97 -6.36 -1.09 -9.22
CA PRO A 97 -5.85 -1.87 -8.13
C PRO A 97 -6.67 -3.15 -7.95
N ARG A 98 -5.98 -4.27 -7.75
CA ARG A 98 -6.64 -5.56 -7.51
C ARG A 98 -6.76 -5.81 -6.01
N PRO A 99 -7.81 -6.52 -5.57
CA PRO A 99 -7.91 -6.91 -4.17
C PRO A 99 -6.69 -7.69 -3.69
N ILE A 100 -6.28 -7.45 -2.46
CA ILE A 100 -5.22 -8.19 -1.80
C ILE A 100 -5.86 -9.34 -1.02
N THR A 101 -5.48 -10.56 -1.35
CA THR A 101 -5.94 -11.77 -0.67
C THR A 101 -4.88 -12.23 0.31
N VAL A 102 -5.24 -12.31 1.58
CA VAL A 102 -4.34 -12.72 2.66
C VAL A 102 -4.77 -14.08 3.20
N THR A 103 -3.82 -15.03 3.22
CA THR A 103 -4.08 -16.37 3.74
C THR A 103 -3.86 -16.46 5.25
N PRO A 104 -4.42 -17.48 5.93
CA PRO A 104 -4.15 -17.71 7.36
C PRO A 104 -2.67 -17.86 7.70
N GLN A 105 -1.84 -18.31 6.74
CA GLN A 105 -0.40 -18.45 6.89
C GLN A 105 0.34 -17.12 6.71
N ARG A 106 -0.38 -16.00 6.67
CA ARG A 106 0.16 -14.64 6.48
C ARG A 106 0.87 -14.46 5.14
N ARG A 107 0.38 -15.13 4.12
CA ARG A 107 0.86 -14.96 2.75
C ARG A 107 -0.17 -14.22 1.93
N ALA A 108 0.33 -13.45 0.98
CA ALA A 108 -0.52 -12.76 0.01
C ALA A 108 0.08 -12.92 -1.38
N ALA A 109 -0.76 -12.95 -2.39
CA ALA A 109 -0.29 -12.91 -3.76
C ALA A 109 0.41 -11.56 -4.03
N ALA A 110 1.42 -11.58 -4.89
CA ALA A 110 2.10 -10.36 -5.28
C ALA A 110 1.10 -9.34 -5.83
N ASN A 111 1.22 -8.10 -5.40
CA ASN A 111 0.30 -7.04 -5.79
C ASN A 111 0.98 -5.67 -5.72
N VAL A 112 0.48 -4.74 -6.51
CA VAL A 112 0.98 -3.37 -6.54
C VAL A 112 -0.22 -2.43 -6.57
N TRP A 113 -0.25 -1.49 -5.63
CA TRP A 113 -1.25 -0.44 -5.58
C TRP A 113 -0.59 0.92 -5.72
N PHE A 114 -1.10 1.73 -6.64
CA PHE A 114 -0.71 3.13 -6.76
C PHE A 114 -1.84 4.03 -6.31
N LEU A 115 -1.46 5.11 -5.64
CA LEU A 115 -2.38 6.21 -5.34
C LEU A 115 -1.64 7.53 -5.42
N HIS A 116 -2.38 8.60 -5.65
CA HIS A 116 -1.76 9.90 -5.85
C HIS A 116 -2.65 11.04 -5.36
N HIS A 117 -1.99 12.14 -5.04
CA HIS A 117 -2.59 13.44 -4.78
C HIS A 117 -1.81 14.47 -5.60
N GLY A 118 -2.46 15.04 -6.62
CA GLY A 118 -1.74 15.84 -7.58
C GLY A 118 -0.65 15.02 -8.28
N ARG A 119 0.59 15.50 -8.23
CA ARG A 119 1.75 14.82 -8.81
C ARG A 119 2.54 13.97 -7.81
N GLU A 120 2.24 14.09 -6.52
CA GLU A 120 2.83 13.19 -5.53
C GLU A 120 2.12 11.84 -5.57
N ALA A 121 2.87 10.76 -5.46
CA ALA A 121 2.32 9.43 -5.52
C ALA A 121 2.89 8.51 -4.45
N LEU A 122 2.12 7.50 -4.10
CA LEU A 122 2.53 6.38 -3.27
C LEU A 122 2.41 5.09 -4.08
N CYS A 123 3.32 4.17 -3.84
CA CYS A 123 3.28 2.82 -4.39
C CYS A 123 3.39 1.84 -3.23
N LEU A 124 2.36 1.03 -3.06
CA LEU A 124 2.39 -0.13 -2.18
C LEU A 124 2.74 -1.34 -3.01
N ARG A 125 3.83 -2.01 -2.66
CA ARG A 125 4.25 -3.25 -3.31
C ARG A 125 4.24 -4.38 -2.30
N LEU A 126 3.51 -5.43 -2.63
CA LEU A 126 3.38 -6.61 -1.82
C LEU A 126 4.02 -7.79 -2.56
N GLU A 127 4.91 -8.50 -1.88
CA GLU A 127 5.57 -9.68 -2.44
C GLU A 127 4.97 -10.97 -1.89
N LEU A 128 5.20 -12.08 -2.62
CA LEU A 128 4.72 -13.41 -2.21
C LEU A 128 5.22 -13.83 -0.82
N SER A 129 6.38 -13.34 -0.42
CA SER A 129 6.92 -13.57 0.92
C SER A 129 6.12 -12.90 2.04
N GLY A 130 5.17 -12.02 1.68
CA GLY A 130 4.47 -11.18 2.64
C GLY A 130 5.21 -9.88 2.96
N THR A 131 6.34 -9.64 2.30
CA THR A 131 7.07 -8.38 2.45
C THR A 131 6.28 -7.24 1.81
N VAL A 132 6.18 -6.15 2.56
CA VAL A 132 5.48 -4.94 2.11
C VAL A 132 6.52 -3.83 1.94
N GLU A 133 6.51 -3.22 0.76
CA GLU A 133 7.35 -2.06 0.47
C GLU A 133 6.44 -0.88 0.13
N LEU A 134 6.72 0.26 0.74
CA LEU A 134 5.99 1.49 0.47
C LEU A 134 6.96 2.53 -0.07
N LEU A 135 6.68 3.03 -1.27
CA LEU A 135 7.49 4.02 -1.95
C LEU A 135 6.69 5.32 -2.14
N ARG A 136 7.40 6.43 -2.16
CA ARG A 136 6.82 7.73 -2.49
C ARG A 136 7.53 8.34 -3.69
N TYR A 137 6.77 9.02 -4.53
CA TYR A 137 7.29 9.83 -5.63
C TYR A 137 7.12 11.31 -5.29
N ARG A 138 8.19 12.06 -5.48
CA ARG A 138 8.20 13.50 -5.30
C ARG A 138 8.50 14.19 -6.62
N PRO A 139 7.60 15.07 -7.12
CA PRO A 139 7.81 15.77 -8.39
C PRO A 139 9.11 16.58 -8.42
N LEU A 140 9.48 17.21 -7.30
CA LEU A 140 10.67 18.05 -7.22
C LEU A 140 11.96 17.28 -7.46
N SER A 141 12.06 16.05 -6.96
CA SER A 141 13.24 15.20 -7.18
C SER A 141 13.10 14.31 -8.42
N GLY A 142 11.89 14.08 -8.89
CA GLY A 142 11.62 13.17 -9.99
C GLY A 142 11.96 11.73 -9.69
N ALA A 143 12.00 11.34 -8.42
CA ALA A 143 12.47 10.02 -8.00
C ALA A 143 11.52 9.38 -6.98
N TRP A 144 11.52 8.03 -7.01
CA TRP A 144 10.87 7.20 -6.00
C TRP A 144 11.85 6.93 -4.86
N THR A 145 11.39 7.09 -3.64
CA THR A 145 12.16 6.78 -2.43
C THR A 145 11.29 5.96 -1.47
N ARG A 146 11.94 5.19 -0.61
CA ARG A 146 11.22 4.45 0.42
C ARG A 146 10.62 5.42 1.44
N CYS A 147 9.42 5.10 1.85
CA CYS A 147 8.78 5.80 2.96
C CYS A 147 9.29 5.32 4.30
#